data_4b15e663ca7d2ec73d915358c9f628a2
#
_entry.id   4b15e663ca7d2ec73d915358c9f628a2
#
_cell.length_a   1.000
_cell.length_b   1.000
_cell.length_c   1.000
_cell.angle_alpha   90.00
_cell.angle_beta   90.00
_cell.angle_gamma   90.00
#
_symmetry.space_group_name_H-M   'P 1'
#
loop_
_entity.id
_entity.type
_entity.pdbx_description
1 polymer ?
#
loop_
_entity_poly.entity_id
_entity_poly.type
_entity_poly.pdbx_seq_one_letter_code
_entity_poly.pdbx_strand_id
1 'polypeptide(L)'
;SDVYKRQSNLLNFSNEILNKKINLGLDLQGGSYLLLEIDNSPVIEQKLQNLSITIRNYFKEKNIRIRNIKLSDQQLSFSVDDEFKQIILDEFSDEESEINPYYQRFKSHQLEIEEDNNVLTVNFSRQGIIEIKTSSQDQALEIVRRRVDEIGTNEPNILKRGNDRILVELPGLDDPMRIKALLGKTANLTFRFVTNNDEDSFGACLLYTSDAADEAEC
;
A
#
# COMPACT_ATOMS: atom_id res chain seq x y z
N SER A 1 3.33 -68.38 15.28
CA SER A 1 3.45 -67.66 13.99
C SER A 1 2.76 -66.26 14.04
N ASP A 2 1.68 -66.11 14.81
CA ASP A 2 0.89 -64.84 14.81
C ASP A 2 1.41 -63.74 15.74
N VAL A 3 2.23 -64.08 16.72
CA VAL A 3 2.81 -63.06 17.64
C VAL A 3 3.86 -62.19 16.95
N TYR A 4 4.65 -62.74 16.04
CA TYR A 4 5.66 -61.98 15.29
C TYR A 4 5.05 -61.06 14.22
N LYS A 5 3.92 -61.42 13.63
CA LYS A 5 3.21 -60.55 12.70
C LYS A 5 2.59 -59.33 13.39
N ARG A 6 2.15 -59.44 14.64
CA ARG A 6 1.64 -58.33 15.41
C ARG A 6 2.74 -57.31 15.80
N GLN A 7 3.95 -57.83 16.11
CA GLN A 7 5.07 -56.93 16.43
C GLN A 7 5.60 -56.12 15.21
N SER A 8 5.59 -56.73 14.00
CA SER A 8 6.00 -56.02 12.80
C SER A 8 5.02 -54.86 12.42
N ASN A 9 3.72 -55.05 12.67
CA ASN A 9 2.73 -54.02 12.44
C ASN A 9 2.81 -52.84 13.47
N LEU A 10 3.21 -53.12 14.71
CA LEU A 10 3.43 -52.10 15.72
C LEU A 10 4.66 -51.26 15.41
N LEU A 11 5.73 -51.87 14.85
CA LEU A 11 6.94 -51.14 14.44
C LEU A 11 6.71 -50.27 13.19
N ASN A 12 5.86 -50.72 12.26
CA ASN A 12 5.49 -49.89 11.11
C ASN A 12 4.60 -48.69 11.51
N PHE A 13 3.72 -48.87 12.48
CA PHE A 13 2.87 -47.79 12.99
C PHE A 13 3.70 -46.74 13.74
N SER A 14 4.76 -47.14 14.46
CA SER A 14 5.66 -46.19 15.11
C SER A 14 6.50 -45.36 14.10
N ASN A 15 6.89 -45.97 12.97
CA ASN A 15 7.63 -45.26 11.93
C ASN A 15 6.78 -44.25 11.15
N GLU A 16 5.49 -44.49 10.94
CA GLU A 16 4.58 -43.53 10.36
C GLU A 16 4.33 -42.31 11.26
N ILE A 17 4.27 -42.51 12.57
CA ILE A 17 4.11 -41.43 13.54
C ILE A 17 5.41 -40.62 13.67
N LEU A 18 6.57 -41.26 13.63
CA LEU A 18 7.88 -40.60 13.70
C LEU A 18 8.23 -39.79 12.45
N ASN A 19 7.65 -40.14 11.31
CA ASN A 19 7.85 -39.39 10.05
C ASN A 19 6.88 -38.22 9.88
N LYS A 20 5.85 -38.08 10.68
CA LYS A 20 5.05 -36.85 10.72
C LYS A 20 5.85 -35.79 11.46
N LYS A 21 6.46 -34.88 10.70
CA LYS A 21 7.03 -33.63 11.25
C LYS A 21 5.89 -32.87 11.93
N ILE A 22 5.92 -32.82 13.25
CA ILE A 22 5.03 -31.96 14.02
C ILE A 22 5.56 -30.58 13.83
N ASN A 23 4.80 -29.71 13.17
CA ASN A 23 5.13 -28.30 13.05
C ASN A 23 4.96 -27.66 14.42
N LEU A 24 6.09 -27.44 15.07
CA LEU A 24 6.15 -26.77 16.35
C LEU A 24 6.09 -25.25 16.11
N GLY A 25 5.25 -24.55 16.86
CA GLY A 25 5.16 -23.09 16.80
C GLY A 25 6.45 -22.40 17.26
N LEU A 26 6.48 -21.07 17.12
CA LEU A 26 7.62 -20.20 17.45
C LEU A 26 8.17 -20.45 18.86
N ASP A 27 7.31 -20.74 19.82
CA ASP A 27 7.63 -20.97 21.23
C ASP A 27 8.51 -22.23 21.46
N LEU A 28 8.45 -23.19 20.53
CA LEU A 28 9.16 -24.46 20.65
C LEU A 28 10.33 -24.64 19.69
N GLN A 29 10.31 -23.94 18.55
CA GLN A 29 11.37 -23.99 17.54
C GLN A 29 12.35 -22.81 17.62
N GLY A 30 11.98 -21.73 18.34
CA GLY A 30 12.61 -20.44 18.19
C GLY A 30 12.23 -19.78 16.87
N GLY A 31 12.67 -18.58 16.64
CA GLY A 31 12.43 -17.84 15.41
C GLY A 31 12.33 -16.34 15.63
N SER A 32 12.02 -15.63 14.55
CA SER A 32 11.92 -14.17 14.56
C SER A 32 10.48 -13.70 14.55
N TYR A 33 10.22 -12.69 15.34
CA TYR A 33 8.96 -11.96 15.43
C TYR A 33 9.19 -10.51 15.03
N LEU A 34 8.50 -10.05 14.01
CA LEU A 34 8.62 -8.70 13.48
C LEU A 34 7.24 -8.03 13.39
N LEU A 35 7.15 -6.81 13.87
CA LEU A 35 6.01 -5.94 13.66
C LEU A 35 6.42 -4.85 12.67
N LEU A 36 5.84 -4.87 11.48
CA LEU A 36 6.06 -3.89 10.42
C LEU A 36 4.98 -2.83 10.50
N GLU A 37 5.36 -1.57 10.43
CA GLU A 37 4.45 -0.44 10.34
C GLU A 37 4.51 0.14 8.93
N ILE A 38 3.34 0.50 8.38
CA ILE A 38 3.21 1.03 7.03
C ILE A 38 3.14 2.55 7.11
N ASP A 39 4.12 3.24 6.52
CA ASP A 39 4.03 4.68 6.31
C ASP A 39 3.08 4.96 5.13
N ASN A 40 1.91 5.49 5.45
CA ASN A 40 0.90 5.83 4.46
C ASN A 40 1.04 7.26 3.91
N SER A 41 1.94 8.08 4.46
CA SER A 41 2.11 9.48 4.05
C SER A 41 2.44 9.63 2.57
N PRO A 42 3.39 8.88 1.99
CA PRO A 42 3.71 8.98 0.57
C PRO A 42 2.53 8.59 -0.34
N VAL A 43 1.73 7.61 0.09
CA VAL A 43 0.56 7.14 -0.67
C VAL A 43 -0.54 8.22 -0.68
N ILE A 44 -0.77 8.86 0.47
CA ILE A 44 -1.73 9.96 0.60
C ILE A 44 -1.30 11.14 -0.29
N GLU A 45 -0.03 11.55 -0.22
CA GLU A 45 0.51 12.62 -1.05
C GLU A 45 0.37 12.33 -2.54
N GLN A 46 0.73 11.13 -2.98
CA GLN A 46 0.58 10.71 -4.38
C GLN A 46 -0.88 10.73 -4.83
N LYS A 47 -1.80 10.27 -3.99
CA LYS A 47 -3.24 10.32 -4.29
C LYS A 47 -3.75 11.77 -4.40
N LEU A 48 -3.30 12.67 -3.54
CA LEU A 48 -3.64 14.10 -3.63
C LEU A 48 -3.04 14.77 -4.88
N GLN A 49 -1.81 14.41 -5.27
CA GLN A 49 -1.22 14.87 -6.53
C GLN A 49 -2.07 14.42 -7.73
N ASN A 50 -2.46 13.15 -7.78
CA ASN A 50 -3.34 12.64 -8.83
C ASN A 50 -4.71 13.33 -8.81
N LEU A 51 -5.27 13.53 -7.63
CA LEU A 51 -6.53 14.24 -7.44
C LEU A 51 -6.45 15.67 -7.97
N SER A 52 -5.32 16.38 -7.76
CA SER A 52 -5.13 17.74 -8.29
C SER A 52 -5.24 17.79 -9.81
N ILE A 53 -4.72 16.78 -10.49
CA ILE A 53 -4.81 16.66 -11.97
C ILE A 53 -6.25 16.34 -12.38
N THR A 54 -6.89 15.41 -11.69
CA THR A 54 -8.29 15.02 -11.96
C THR A 54 -9.24 16.21 -11.80
N ILE A 55 -9.16 16.91 -10.68
CA ILE A 55 -9.97 18.10 -10.39
C ILE A 55 -9.75 19.18 -11.45
N ARG A 56 -8.49 19.45 -11.81
CA ARG A 56 -8.17 20.46 -12.86
C ARG A 56 -8.80 20.08 -14.19
N ASN A 57 -8.68 18.84 -14.62
CA ASN A 57 -9.22 18.38 -15.90
C ASN A 57 -10.74 18.39 -15.89
N TYR A 58 -11.36 17.86 -14.84
CA TYR A 58 -12.81 17.80 -14.68
C TYR A 58 -13.48 19.18 -14.78
N PHE A 59 -12.98 20.14 -14.00
CA PHE A 59 -13.54 21.50 -14.01
C PHE A 59 -13.18 22.29 -15.27
N LYS A 60 -12.04 21.99 -15.91
CA LYS A 60 -11.70 22.54 -17.22
C LYS A 60 -12.71 22.13 -18.29
N GLU A 61 -13.19 20.90 -18.30
CA GLU A 61 -14.22 20.42 -19.22
C GLU A 61 -15.57 21.13 -19.00
N LYS A 62 -15.83 21.51 -17.74
CA LYS A 62 -17.01 22.33 -17.38
C LYS A 62 -16.80 23.84 -17.57
N ASN A 63 -15.68 24.27 -18.21
CA ASN A 63 -15.28 25.67 -18.40
C ASN A 63 -15.03 26.45 -17.09
N ILE A 64 -14.77 25.78 -15.98
CA ILE A 64 -14.45 26.39 -14.71
C ILE A 64 -12.92 26.41 -14.54
N ARG A 65 -12.36 27.62 -14.34
CA ARG A 65 -10.92 27.78 -14.12
C ARG A 65 -10.57 27.68 -12.65
N ILE A 66 -9.73 26.70 -12.33
CA ILE A 66 -9.11 26.57 -11.03
C ILE A 66 -7.73 27.21 -11.06
N ARG A 67 -7.43 28.03 -10.05
CA ARG A 67 -6.17 28.76 -9.90
C ARG A 67 -5.46 28.40 -8.61
N ASN A 68 -4.17 28.67 -8.54
CA ASN A 68 -3.36 28.56 -7.31
C ASN A 68 -3.47 27.18 -6.63
N ILE A 69 -3.46 26.11 -7.40
CA ILE A 69 -3.49 24.75 -6.82
C ILE A 69 -2.19 24.55 -6.04
N LYS A 70 -2.34 24.27 -4.75
CA LYS A 70 -1.22 23.97 -3.83
C LYS A 70 -1.50 22.68 -3.09
N LEU A 71 -0.46 21.90 -2.92
CA LEU A 71 -0.46 20.71 -2.07
C LEU A 71 0.45 21.00 -0.88
N SER A 72 -0.09 20.99 0.33
CA SER A 72 0.64 21.22 1.58
C SER A 72 -0.05 20.46 2.69
N ASP A 73 0.73 19.86 3.60
CA ASP A 73 0.23 19.19 4.81
C ASP A 73 -0.88 18.16 4.53
N GLN A 74 -0.73 17.39 3.45
CA GLN A 74 -1.71 16.40 2.99
C GLN A 74 -3.10 17.00 2.67
N GLN A 75 -3.11 18.26 2.26
CA GLN A 75 -4.31 19.00 1.84
C GLN A 75 -4.08 19.57 0.45
N LEU A 76 -5.14 19.60 -0.34
CA LEU A 76 -5.15 20.21 -1.66
C LEU A 76 -5.98 21.49 -1.59
N SER A 77 -5.34 22.65 -1.76
CA SER A 77 -6.03 23.93 -1.80
C SER A 77 -5.99 24.56 -3.19
N PHE A 78 -7.06 25.23 -3.57
CA PHE A 78 -7.16 25.95 -4.82
C PHE A 78 -8.14 27.11 -4.73
N SER A 79 -8.00 28.08 -5.64
CA SER A 79 -8.88 29.24 -5.73
C SER A 79 -9.77 29.15 -6.96
N VAL A 80 -10.98 29.66 -6.83
CA VAL A 80 -11.99 29.72 -7.88
C VAL A 80 -12.73 31.05 -7.82
N ASP A 81 -13.32 31.46 -8.94
CA ASP A 81 -14.16 32.66 -8.98
C ASP A 81 -15.48 32.43 -8.22
N ASP A 82 -15.99 33.44 -7.52
CA ASP A 82 -17.14 33.32 -6.60
C ASP A 82 -18.40 32.71 -7.24
N GLU A 83 -18.60 32.97 -8.54
CA GLU A 83 -19.75 32.45 -9.30
C GLU A 83 -19.75 30.91 -9.43
N PHE A 84 -18.58 30.28 -9.35
CA PHE A 84 -18.44 28.81 -9.52
C PHE A 84 -18.29 28.04 -8.21
N LYS A 85 -18.15 28.75 -7.07
CA LYS A 85 -17.95 28.09 -5.78
C LYS A 85 -19.07 27.11 -5.44
N GLN A 86 -20.32 27.59 -5.55
CA GLN A 86 -21.46 26.76 -5.20
C GLN A 86 -21.55 25.54 -6.10
N ILE A 87 -21.25 25.68 -7.38
CA ILE A 87 -21.23 24.54 -8.32
C ILE A 87 -20.19 23.49 -7.90
N ILE A 88 -19.02 23.94 -7.44
CA ILE A 88 -17.98 23.02 -6.97
C ILE A 88 -18.39 22.34 -5.66
N LEU A 89 -18.96 23.07 -4.70
CA LEU A 89 -19.43 22.51 -3.44
C LEU A 89 -20.55 21.50 -3.65
N ASP A 90 -21.49 21.80 -4.56
CA ASP A 90 -22.59 20.90 -4.93
C ASP A 90 -22.02 19.61 -5.57
N GLU A 91 -21.05 19.74 -6.47
CA GLU A 91 -20.39 18.59 -7.11
C GLU A 91 -19.67 17.69 -6.09
N PHE A 92 -18.98 18.27 -5.08
CA PHE A 92 -18.33 17.49 -4.03
C PHE A 92 -19.30 16.86 -3.05
N SER A 93 -20.54 17.36 -2.98
CA SER A 93 -21.59 16.89 -2.07
C SER A 93 -22.55 15.91 -2.75
N ASP A 94 -22.46 15.73 -4.05
CA ASP A 94 -23.30 14.83 -4.81
C ASP A 94 -22.86 13.37 -4.59
N GLU A 95 -23.80 12.50 -4.24
CA GLU A 95 -23.54 11.07 -4.05
C GLU A 95 -23.15 10.36 -5.38
N GLU A 96 -23.51 10.93 -6.53
CA GLU A 96 -23.16 10.44 -7.87
C GLU A 96 -21.92 11.13 -8.46
N SER A 97 -21.19 11.94 -7.69
CA SER A 97 -20.03 12.68 -8.15
C SER A 97 -18.92 11.76 -8.67
N GLU A 98 -18.41 12.08 -9.86
CA GLU A 98 -17.28 11.38 -10.45
C GLU A 98 -15.93 11.68 -9.75
N ILE A 99 -15.82 12.86 -9.10
CA ILE A 99 -14.59 13.31 -8.46
C ILE A 99 -14.55 13.03 -6.96
N ASN A 100 -15.69 12.77 -6.31
CA ASN A 100 -15.80 12.50 -4.89
C ASN A 100 -16.67 11.27 -4.61
N PRO A 101 -16.14 10.05 -4.73
CA PRO A 101 -16.87 8.82 -4.50
C PRO A 101 -17.59 8.79 -3.16
N TYR A 102 -18.86 8.36 -3.18
CA TYR A 102 -19.68 8.21 -1.99
C TYR A 102 -19.74 6.76 -1.53
N TYR A 103 -19.44 6.53 -0.27
CA TYR A 103 -19.48 5.21 0.36
C TYR A 103 -20.85 4.98 1.02
N GLN A 104 -21.78 4.36 0.31
CA GLN A 104 -23.15 4.08 0.76
C GLN A 104 -23.21 3.42 2.15
N ARG A 105 -22.30 2.47 2.42
CA ARG A 105 -22.22 1.74 3.69
C ARG A 105 -21.92 2.65 4.87
N PHE A 106 -21.12 3.70 4.66
CA PHE A 106 -20.64 4.61 5.70
C PHE A 106 -21.35 5.95 5.68
N LYS A 107 -22.18 6.19 4.67
CA LYS A 107 -22.86 7.47 4.42
C LYS A 107 -21.88 8.65 4.46
N SER A 108 -20.77 8.50 3.80
CA SER A 108 -19.68 9.46 3.77
C SER A 108 -19.01 9.49 2.40
N HIS A 109 -18.60 10.67 1.97
CA HIS A 109 -17.76 10.85 0.80
C HIS A 109 -16.29 10.49 1.09
N GLN A 110 -15.53 10.21 0.03
CA GLN A 110 -14.10 9.96 0.12
C GLN A 110 -13.32 11.22 0.53
N LEU A 111 -13.78 12.38 0.06
CA LEU A 111 -13.15 13.68 0.25
C LEU A 111 -14.08 14.59 1.06
N GLU A 112 -13.47 15.46 1.85
CA GLU A 112 -14.11 16.58 2.52
C GLU A 112 -13.60 17.86 1.89
N ILE A 113 -14.50 18.83 1.68
CA ILE A 113 -14.18 20.15 1.15
C ILE A 113 -14.53 21.22 2.18
N GLU A 114 -13.58 22.10 2.43
CA GLU A 114 -13.77 23.26 3.31
C GLU A 114 -13.58 24.54 2.50
N GLU A 115 -14.41 25.53 2.78
CA GLU A 115 -14.33 26.84 2.19
C GLU A 115 -13.77 27.86 3.19
N ASP A 116 -12.72 28.54 2.82
CA ASP A 116 -12.21 29.72 3.53
C ASP A 116 -12.01 30.87 2.53
N ASN A 117 -12.91 31.85 2.59
CA ASN A 117 -12.98 32.98 1.66
C ASN A 117 -13.07 32.50 0.18
N ASN A 118 -12.03 32.70 -0.62
CA ASN A 118 -11.95 32.30 -2.04
C ASN A 118 -11.06 31.07 -2.26
N VAL A 119 -10.70 30.38 -1.19
CA VAL A 119 -9.87 29.18 -1.22
C VAL A 119 -10.71 27.99 -0.79
N LEU A 120 -10.75 26.99 -1.64
CA LEU A 120 -11.33 25.69 -1.34
C LEU A 120 -10.21 24.71 -0.97
N THR A 121 -10.36 24.07 0.16
CA THR A 121 -9.40 23.07 0.66
C THR A 121 -10.05 21.69 0.67
N VAL A 122 -9.42 20.75 0.00
CA VAL A 122 -9.89 19.37 -0.12
C VAL A 122 -8.97 18.43 0.65
N ASN A 123 -9.56 17.63 1.52
CA ASN A 123 -8.90 16.63 2.33
C ASN A 123 -9.52 15.26 2.09
N PHE A 124 -8.79 14.19 2.40
CA PHE A 124 -9.45 12.89 2.55
C PHE A 124 -10.29 12.86 3.82
N SER A 125 -11.54 12.44 3.71
CA SER A 125 -12.39 12.16 4.86
C SER A 125 -11.78 11.06 5.74
N ARG A 126 -12.29 10.95 6.97
CA ARG A 126 -11.90 9.84 7.85
C ARG A 126 -12.07 8.48 7.17
N GLN A 127 -13.16 8.30 6.41
CA GLN A 127 -13.41 7.06 5.69
C GLN A 127 -12.46 6.89 4.50
N GLY A 128 -12.16 7.97 3.78
CA GLY A 128 -11.17 7.98 2.70
C GLY A 128 -9.78 7.56 3.19
N ILE A 129 -9.35 8.06 4.36
CA ILE A 129 -8.08 7.66 4.98
C ILE A 129 -8.09 6.17 5.38
N ILE A 130 -9.18 5.68 5.95
CA ILE A 130 -9.30 4.25 6.32
C ILE A 130 -9.19 3.37 5.08
N GLU A 131 -9.84 3.75 3.98
CA GLU A 131 -9.78 3.01 2.70
C GLU A 131 -8.35 2.99 2.12
N ILE A 132 -7.66 4.14 2.14
CA ILE A 132 -6.27 4.23 1.71
C ILE A 132 -5.37 3.30 2.55
N LYS A 133 -5.49 3.37 3.88
CA LYS A 133 -4.71 2.54 4.80
C LYS A 133 -4.97 1.05 4.59
N THR A 134 -6.23 0.67 4.44
CA THR A 134 -6.62 -0.73 4.20
C THR A 134 -6.03 -1.25 2.90
N SER A 135 -6.17 -0.49 1.82
CA SER A 135 -5.62 -0.85 0.50
C SER A 135 -4.09 -0.95 0.54
N SER A 136 -3.41 0.00 1.19
CA SER A 136 -1.96 -0.02 1.36
C SER A 136 -1.51 -1.23 2.18
N GLN A 137 -2.26 -1.58 3.24
CA GLN A 137 -1.97 -2.75 4.07
C GLN A 137 -2.13 -4.06 3.29
N ASP A 138 -3.14 -4.16 2.42
CA ASP A 138 -3.33 -5.32 1.54
C ASP A 138 -2.17 -5.49 0.57
N GLN A 139 -1.74 -4.41 -0.07
CA GLN A 139 -0.60 -4.43 -0.98
C GLN A 139 0.71 -4.77 -0.24
N ALA A 140 0.95 -4.16 0.91
CA ALA A 140 2.12 -4.45 1.72
C ALA A 140 2.14 -5.90 2.20
N LEU A 141 0.99 -6.46 2.59
CA LEU A 141 0.86 -7.87 2.98
C LEU A 141 1.31 -8.81 1.85
N GLU A 142 0.87 -8.55 0.62
CA GLU A 142 1.27 -9.36 -0.55
C GLU A 142 2.77 -9.25 -0.86
N ILE A 143 3.34 -8.05 -0.72
CA ILE A 143 4.78 -7.83 -0.92
C ILE A 143 5.57 -8.59 0.16
N VAL A 144 5.18 -8.46 1.43
CA VAL A 144 5.83 -9.16 2.55
C VAL A 144 5.75 -10.66 2.36
N ARG A 145 4.58 -11.20 1.96
CA ARG A 145 4.39 -12.62 1.70
C ARG A 145 5.36 -13.13 0.64
N ARG A 146 5.45 -12.47 -0.52
CA ARG A 146 6.40 -12.86 -1.59
C ARG A 146 7.84 -12.88 -1.11
N ARG A 147 8.26 -11.86 -0.36
CA ARG A 147 9.64 -11.78 0.15
C ARG A 147 9.95 -12.85 1.20
N VAL A 148 8.98 -13.16 2.03
CA VAL A 148 9.11 -14.25 3.00
C VAL A 148 9.19 -15.61 2.31
N ASP A 149 8.42 -15.81 1.24
CA ASP A 149 8.48 -17.04 0.42
C ASP A 149 9.85 -17.18 -0.27
N GLU A 150 10.46 -16.08 -0.73
CA GLU A 150 11.82 -16.06 -1.31
C GLU A 150 12.90 -16.47 -0.31
N ILE A 151 12.70 -16.24 0.98
CA ILE A 151 13.61 -16.68 2.05
C ILE A 151 13.55 -18.20 2.25
N GLY A 152 12.46 -18.83 1.82
CA GLY A 152 12.25 -20.28 1.94
C GLY A 152 11.96 -20.73 3.36
N THR A 153 11.26 -19.93 4.15
CA THR A 153 10.83 -20.27 5.51
C THR A 153 9.75 -21.34 5.50
N ASN A 154 9.80 -22.24 6.45
CA ASN A 154 8.75 -23.21 6.65
C ASN A 154 7.58 -22.55 7.42
N GLU A 155 6.41 -22.47 6.77
CA GLU A 155 5.14 -22.03 7.38
C GLU A 155 5.21 -20.68 8.10
N PRO A 156 5.53 -19.59 7.39
CA PRO A 156 5.51 -18.25 7.97
C PRO A 156 4.07 -17.87 8.33
N ASN A 157 3.90 -17.19 9.47
CA ASN A 157 2.61 -16.60 9.84
C ASN A 157 2.64 -15.09 9.60
N ILE A 158 1.78 -14.60 8.70
CA ILE A 158 1.75 -13.19 8.32
C ILE A 158 0.32 -12.68 8.50
N LEU A 159 0.13 -11.77 9.45
CA LEU A 159 -1.17 -11.29 9.89
C LEU A 159 -1.25 -9.76 9.87
N LYS A 160 -2.41 -9.24 9.50
CA LYS A 160 -2.72 -7.82 9.70
C LYS A 160 -2.92 -7.51 11.18
N ARG A 161 -2.41 -6.35 11.62
CA ARG A 161 -2.60 -5.81 12.96
C ARG A 161 -3.04 -4.34 12.89
N GLY A 162 -4.30 -4.08 13.26
CA GLY A 162 -4.90 -2.76 13.05
C GLY A 162 -5.00 -2.41 11.57
N ASN A 163 -4.91 -1.13 11.21
CA ASN A 163 -5.08 -0.62 9.85
C ASN A 163 -3.76 -0.29 9.12
N ASP A 164 -2.63 -0.39 9.82
CA ASP A 164 -1.33 0.10 9.34
C ASP A 164 -0.15 -0.80 9.69
N ARG A 165 -0.40 -1.96 10.34
CA ARG A 165 0.67 -2.86 10.77
C ARG A 165 0.50 -4.27 10.27
N ILE A 166 1.62 -4.94 10.05
CA ILE A 166 1.70 -6.35 9.66
C ILE A 166 2.61 -7.07 10.64
N LEU A 167 2.10 -8.16 11.20
CA LEU A 167 2.84 -9.06 12.04
C LEU A 167 3.43 -10.17 11.17
N VAL A 168 4.72 -10.44 11.32
CA VAL A 168 5.43 -11.49 10.62
C VAL A 168 6.14 -12.38 11.65
N GLU A 169 5.78 -13.65 11.66
CA GLU A 169 6.38 -14.68 12.50
C GLU A 169 7.07 -15.69 11.60
N LEU A 170 8.36 -15.90 11.83
CA LEU A 170 9.23 -16.74 11.01
C LEU A 170 9.86 -17.83 11.87
N PRO A 171 9.22 -19.01 12.00
CA PRO A 171 9.76 -20.12 12.78
C PRO A 171 11.09 -20.62 12.20
N GLY A 172 12.06 -20.87 13.09
CA GLY A 172 13.37 -21.41 12.72
C GLY A 172 14.35 -20.42 12.09
N LEU A 173 14.00 -19.12 12.01
CA LEU A 173 14.90 -18.05 11.57
C LEU A 173 15.27 -17.16 12.76
N ASP A 174 16.52 -17.25 13.23
CA ASP A 174 16.99 -16.55 14.41
C ASP A 174 17.76 -15.26 14.11
N ASP A 175 17.78 -14.78 12.85
CA ASP A 175 18.47 -13.55 12.45
C ASP A 175 17.48 -12.44 12.05
N PRO A 176 16.98 -11.63 13.02
CA PRO A 176 16.05 -10.55 12.76
C PRO A 176 16.65 -9.45 11.87
N MET A 177 17.97 -9.23 11.92
CA MET A 177 18.62 -8.16 11.14
C MET A 177 18.63 -8.52 9.65
N ARG A 178 18.93 -9.75 9.32
CA ARG A 178 18.87 -10.26 7.95
C ARG A 178 17.45 -10.18 7.39
N ILE A 179 16.46 -10.57 8.19
CA ILE A 179 15.05 -10.52 7.79
C ILE A 179 14.61 -9.08 7.59
N LYS A 180 14.98 -8.17 8.50
CA LYS A 180 14.69 -6.74 8.37
C LYS A 180 15.31 -6.15 7.08
N ALA A 181 16.54 -6.52 6.76
CA ALA A 181 17.21 -6.07 5.52
C ALA A 181 16.51 -6.57 4.26
N LEU A 182 16.00 -7.81 4.26
CA LEU A 182 15.26 -8.38 3.13
C LEU A 182 13.86 -7.78 2.96
N LEU A 183 13.14 -7.57 4.07
CA LEU A 183 11.80 -6.97 4.04
C LEU A 183 11.85 -5.46 3.81
N GLY A 184 12.91 -4.78 4.25
CA GLY A 184 13.07 -3.33 4.12
C GLY A 184 13.46 -2.83 2.73
N LYS A 185 13.83 -3.72 1.81
CA LYS A 185 14.14 -3.34 0.43
C LYS A 185 12.87 -2.94 -0.31
N THR A 186 12.73 -1.66 -0.62
CA THR A 186 11.62 -1.14 -1.43
C THR A 186 12.10 -0.92 -2.86
N ALA A 187 11.47 -1.62 -3.82
CA ALA A 187 11.63 -1.28 -5.23
C ALA A 187 10.56 -0.25 -5.61
N ASN A 188 10.98 0.92 -6.06
CA ASN A 188 10.09 1.95 -6.57
C ASN A 188 10.27 2.06 -8.08
N LEU A 189 9.24 1.70 -8.86
CA LEU A 189 9.26 1.76 -10.32
C LEU A 189 8.48 2.98 -10.80
N THR A 190 9.17 3.93 -11.43
CA THR A 190 8.54 5.12 -11.99
C THR A 190 8.55 5.05 -13.52
N PHE A 191 7.37 5.13 -14.14
CA PHE A 191 7.23 5.25 -15.59
C PHE A 191 7.07 6.72 -15.97
N ARG A 192 7.83 7.16 -16.96
CA ARG A 192 7.70 8.51 -17.55
C ARG A 192 7.46 8.39 -19.05
N PHE A 193 6.59 9.22 -19.58
CA PHE A 193 6.44 9.33 -21.04
C PHE A 193 7.61 10.13 -21.58
N VAL A 194 8.25 9.59 -22.61
CA VAL A 194 9.25 10.32 -23.40
C VAL A 194 8.52 11.05 -24.51
N THR A 195 8.56 12.37 -24.50
CA THR A 195 8.05 13.19 -25.61
C THR A 195 9.16 13.38 -26.64
N ASN A 196 8.89 13.00 -27.89
CA ASN A 196 9.81 13.24 -29.02
C ASN A 196 9.72 14.72 -29.48
N ASN A 197 10.08 15.65 -28.62
CA ASN A 197 10.31 17.02 -29.06
C ASN A 197 11.82 17.15 -29.33
N ASP A 198 12.17 17.22 -30.58
CA ASP A 198 13.55 17.29 -31.10
C ASP A 198 14.35 18.54 -30.67
N GLU A 199 13.80 19.40 -29.79
CA GLU A 199 14.45 20.63 -29.37
C GLU A 199 14.92 20.66 -27.91
N ASP A 200 14.54 19.70 -27.07
CA ASP A 200 15.03 19.61 -25.69
C ASP A 200 15.72 18.27 -25.44
N SER A 201 16.92 18.11 -25.99
CA SER A 201 17.80 16.98 -25.72
C SER A 201 18.46 17.06 -24.34
N PHE A 202 17.68 17.30 -23.30
CA PHE A 202 18.03 16.86 -21.96
C PHE A 202 17.50 15.45 -21.80
N GLY A 203 18.40 14.49 -21.91
CA GLY A 203 18.11 13.08 -21.86
C GLY A 203 17.15 12.75 -20.73
N ALA A 204 15.97 12.22 -21.07
CA ALA A 204 15.08 11.64 -20.11
C ALA A 204 15.75 10.41 -19.53
N CYS A 205 16.48 10.62 -18.43
CA CYS A 205 17.05 9.52 -17.67
C CYS A 205 15.88 8.74 -17.04
N LEU A 206 15.66 7.53 -17.50
CA LEU A 206 14.77 6.59 -16.84
C LEU A 206 15.42 6.24 -15.50
N LEU A 207 15.00 6.91 -14.43
CA LEU A 207 15.38 6.51 -13.10
C LEU A 207 14.68 5.17 -12.80
N TYR A 208 15.43 4.13 -13.08
CA TYR A 208 15.11 2.77 -12.69
C TYR A 208 15.61 2.61 -11.25
N THR A 209 14.74 2.79 -10.27
CA THR A 209 15.08 2.45 -8.90
C THR A 209 14.67 1.00 -8.65
N SER A 210 15.57 0.08 -9.06
CA SER A 210 15.55 -1.30 -8.57
C SER A 210 16.50 -1.43 -7.38
N ASP A 211 16.48 -2.57 -6.69
CA ASP A 211 17.44 -2.92 -5.62
C ASP A 211 18.92 -2.90 -6.07
N ALA A 212 19.18 -2.65 -7.34
CA ALA A 212 20.50 -2.47 -7.95
C ALA A 212 20.88 -0.98 -8.12
N ALA A 213 20.34 -0.09 -7.30
CA ALA A 213 20.46 1.36 -7.46
C ALA A 213 21.81 1.95 -7.04
N ASP A 214 22.89 1.18 -7.04
CA ASP A 214 24.26 1.73 -6.89
C ASP A 214 24.93 2.08 -8.22
N GLU A 215 24.25 1.89 -9.36
CA GLU A 215 24.77 2.27 -10.67
C GLU A 215 23.77 3.17 -11.42
N ALA A 216 23.73 4.44 -11.03
CA ALA A 216 23.18 5.49 -11.87
C ALA A 216 24.31 6.07 -12.72
N GLU A 217 24.60 5.46 -13.86
CA GLU A 217 25.36 6.11 -14.92
C GLU A 217 24.38 6.76 -15.90
N CYS A 218 24.44 8.07 -15.98
CA CYS A 218 23.95 8.88 -17.09
C CYS A 218 25.04 9.06 -18.13
#